data_8114fe9bae3fbe22f03cc9a2607dd64b
#
_entry.id   8114fe9bae3fbe22f03cc9a2607dd64b
#
_cell.length_a   1.000
_cell.length_b   1.000
_cell.length_c   1.000
_cell.angle_alpha   90.00
_cell.angle_beta   90.00
_cell.angle_gamma   90.00
#
_symmetry.space_group_name_H-M   'P 1'
#
loop_
_entity.id
_entity.type
_entity.pdbx_description
1 polymer ?
#
loop_
_entity_poly.entity_id
_entity_poly.type
_entity_poly.pdbx_seq_one_letter_code
_entity_poly.pdbx_strand_id
1 'polypeptide(L)'
;TDVYPVLMRANCVGCHNDNGVASATRLRFPEDKPTPEILTPFGNSLAVFVDRNAPGKSMLLLKPTGGMPHAGGKRIEPGTADEAALKAWVEYLATAAPESLITTKPVDVYKSVGPIVRRLTHAQYNNTIRDLLNDPSRVADQFPPEDYVNGFRNQYLAQNTSPLLAEAYAAAAEKLARKAFLGGDSQGLVPCTPKSFNDAACRNKFITTFGRRAFRRPLQANEVARYDKLFAAEAAEAKQFLVGAQVVLEVMLQSPNFLMRTENGLDPVQRPYEIAGKLSYFLWNSMPDDALLQAAASGELNTAAGLEKQARRMLQSPKAKEAVNEFLTEWLRFDRLQGTVRDRRLYSMFTPELTLAMTEETRRLASHLVWTKGNFMEFFSAPYSFLNADLAKLYKLPEPKEEYGRVNLSADTERAGVLSHASFLTMTSKPAETSPTARGLFIREQFLCQDVPQPPPGVNANLPPVTRERPMTQRERLGVHLSNPSCASCHSLIDPIGLAFEKFDAVGGYRPTMKLTIFPARFEKNTEAKNVELAIDTSGNVAGLPN
;
A
#
# COMPACT_ATOMS: atom_id res chain seq x y z
N THR A 1 14.93 31.93 -4.31
CA THR A 1 14.23 33.07 -3.65
C THR A 1 13.35 33.84 -4.62
N ASP A 2 13.75 34.03 -5.89
CA ASP A 2 13.11 34.98 -6.80
C ASP A 2 11.81 34.46 -7.43
N VAL A 3 11.70 33.17 -7.70
CA VAL A 3 10.52 32.56 -8.33
C VAL A 3 9.35 32.33 -7.35
N TYR A 4 9.64 32.08 -6.06
CA TYR A 4 8.59 31.82 -5.07
C TYR A 4 7.61 33.00 -4.92
N PRO A 5 8.06 34.26 -4.78
CA PRO A 5 7.16 35.42 -4.74
C PRO A 5 6.29 35.57 -6.00
N VAL A 6 6.83 35.21 -7.18
CA VAL A 6 6.07 35.23 -8.45
C VAL A 6 4.92 34.24 -8.40
N LEU A 7 5.19 33.00 -7.99
CA LEU A 7 4.17 31.95 -7.87
C LEU A 7 3.12 32.28 -6.80
N MET A 8 3.51 32.96 -5.72
CA MET A 8 2.58 33.43 -4.68
C MET A 8 1.66 34.56 -5.19
N ARG A 9 2.23 35.59 -5.89
CA ARG A 9 1.40 36.65 -6.51
C ARG A 9 0.44 36.12 -7.56
N ALA A 10 0.87 35.11 -8.32
CA ALA A 10 0.04 34.41 -9.29
C ALA A 10 -1.03 33.50 -8.64
N ASN A 11 -1.06 33.42 -7.30
CA ASN A 11 -1.96 32.57 -6.52
C ASN A 11 -1.95 31.09 -6.92
N CYS A 12 -0.78 30.57 -7.28
CA CYS A 12 -0.62 29.15 -7.63
C CYS A 12 -0.93 28.25 -6.43
N VAL A 13 -0.59 28.67 -5.21
CA VAL A 13 -0.85 27.93 -3.96
C VAL A 13 -2.33 27.68 -3.72
N GLY A 14 -3.23 28.53 -4.22
CA GLY A 14 -4.68 28.37 -4.03
C GLY A 14 -5.23 27.08 -4.64
N CYS A 15 -4.56 26.54 -5.68
CA CYS A 15 -4.92 25.28 -6.33
C CYS A 15 -3.90 24.17 -6.06
N HIS A 16 -2.60 24.52 -5.96
CA HIS A 16 -1.47 23.59 -5.78
C HIS A 16 -1.08 23.48 -4.30
N ASN A 17 -1.98 23.00 -3.47
CA ASN A 17 -1.77 22.63 -2.06
C ASN A 17 -2.39 21.26 -1.80
N ASP A 18 -2.17 20.68 -0.62
CA ASP A 18 -2.62 19.33 -0.31
C ASP A 18 -4.15 19.14 -0.35
N ASN A 19 -4.90 20.20 -0.18
CA ASN A 19 -6.38 20.22 -0.24
C ASN A 19 -6.92 20.91 -1.51
N GLY A 20 -6.05 21.35 -2.40
CA GLY A 20 -6.42 22.10 -3.61
C GLY A 20 -6.80 21.18 -4.77
N VAL A 21 -7.52 21.75 -5.75
CA VAL A 21 -7.95 21.03 -6.97
C VAL A 21 -6.80 20.49 -7.83
N ALA A 22 -5.57 20.97 -7.61
CA ALA A 22 -4.36 20.54 -8.29
C ALA A 22 -3.39 19.79 -7.36
N SER A 23 -3.86 19.27 -6.21
CA SER A 23 -3.05 18.49 -5.24
C SER A 23 -2.43 17.23 -5.87
N ALA A 24 -3.06 16.66 -6.91
CA ALA A 24 -2.50 15.53 -7.68
C ALA A 24 -1.30 15.90 -8.55
N THR A 25 -0.95 17.19 -8.67
CA THR A 25 0.23 17.62 -9.42
C THR A 25 1.48 17.57 -8.54
N ARG A 26 2.67 17.52 -9.19
CA ARG A 26 3.95 17.54 -8.47
C ARG A 26 4.35 18.94 -7.95
N LEU A 27 3.56 19.97 -8.23
CA LEU A 27 3.78 21.32 -7.72
C LEU A 27 3.16 21.43 -6.33
N ARG A 28 3.98 21.28 -5.29
CA ARG A 28 3.57 21.39 -3.88
C ARG A 28 4.27 22.57 -3.24
N PHE A 29 3.52 23.46 -2.64
CA PHE A 29 4.06 24.60 -1.92
C PHE A 29 4.38 24.20 -0.46
N PRO A 30 5.47 24.76 0.13
CA PRO A 30 5.74 24.53 1.54
C PRO A 30 4.67 25.14 2.43
N GLU A 31 4.30 24.45 3.51
CA GLU A 31 3.26 24.87 4.46
C GLU A 31 3.75 25.97 5.43
N ASP A 32 5.05 25.96 5.76
CA ASP A 32 5.65 26.88 6.73
C ASP A 32 6.12 28.19 6.10
N LYS A 33 6.40 29.18 6.98
CA LYS A 33 7.01 30.45 6.56
C LYS A 33 8.29 30.17 5.78
N PRO A 34 8.42 30.72 4.56
CA PRO A 34 9.49 30.37 3.66
C PRO A 34 10.85 30.88 4.16
N THR A 35 11.69 29.96 4.65
CA THR A 35 13.12 30.21 4.89
C THR A 35 13.95 29.79 3.67
N PRO A 36 15.18 30.30 3.49
CA PRO A 36 16.05 29.87 2.40
C PRO A 36 16.26 28.35 2.34
N GLU A 37 16.30 27.68 3.50
CA GLU A 37 16.48 26.23 3.62
C GLU A 37 15.27 25.45 3.07
N ILE A 38 14.07 26.02 3.12
CA ILE A 38 12.82 25.46 2.58
C ILE A 38 12.65 25.84 1.11
N LEU A 39 12.97 27.08 0.76
CA LEU A 39 12.79 27.59 -0.60
C LEU A 39 13.75 26.99 -1.63
N THR A 40 14.98 26.65 -1.22
CA THR A 40 15.95 26.06 -2.14
C THR A 40 15.51 24.66 -2.63
N PRO A 41 15.14 23.70 -1.76
CA PRO A 41 14.58 22.42 -2.20
C PRO A 41 13.28 22.58 -3.01
N PHE A 42 12.39 23.48 -2.62
CA PHE A 42 11.18 23.78 -3.37
C PHE A 42 11.50 24.26 -4.78
N GLY A 43 12.37 25.27 -4.91
CA GLY A 43 12.79 25.80 -6.21
C GLY A 43 13.39 24.71 -7.11
N ASN A 44 14.25 23.86 -6.55
CA ASN A 44 14.88 22.75 -7.28
C ASN A 44 13.85 21.69 -7.72
N SER A 45 12.80 21.46 -6.91
CA SER A 45 11.72 20.52 -7.25
C SER A 45 10.93 20.92 -8.50
N LEU A 46 10.94 22.20 -8.87
CA LEU A 46 10.30 22.72 -10.08
C LEU A 46 10.97 22.21 -11.37
N ALA A 47 12.17 21.65 -11.29
CA ALA A 47 12.88 21.09 -12.45
C ALA A 47 12.07 20.00 -13.19
N VAL A 48 11.17 19.29 -12.51
CA VAL A 48 10.29 18.28 -13.12
C VAL A 48 9.30 18.85 -14.14
N PHE A 49 9.09 20.17 -14.12
CA PHE A 49 8.20 20.89 -15.05
C PHE A 49 8.97 21.64 -16.15
N VAL A 50 10.29 21.43 -16.23
CA VAL A 50 11.17 22.12 -17.18
C VAL A 50 11.59 21.14 -18.28
N ASP A 51 11.36 21.54 -19.53
CA ASP A 51 11.92 20.88 -20.70
C ASP A 51 13.35 21.38 -20.92
N ARG A 52 14.33 20.52 -20.63
CA ARG A 52 15.76 20.86 -20.75
C ARG A 52 16.21 21.06 -22.19
N ASN A 53 15.55 20.43 -23.14
CA ASN A 53 15.88 20.54 -24.57
C ASN A 53 15.24 21.76 -25.23
N ALA A 54 14.11 22.21 -24.67
CA ALA A 54 13.36 23.36 -25.17
C ALA A 54 12.79 24.19 -24.00
N PRO A 55 13.62 24.93 -23.22
CA PRO A 55 13.20 25.62 -22.00
C PRO A 55 11.97 26.51 -22.18
N GLY A 56 11.85 27.19 -23.33
CA GLY A 56 10.69 28.01 -23.66
C GLY A 56 9.38 27.22 -23.85
N LYS A 57 9.43 25.90 -23.96
CA LYS A 57 8.25 24.99 -24.03
C LYS A 57 7.91 24.33 -22.69
N SER A 58 8.60 24.70 -21.63
CA SER A 58 8.40 24.14 -20.29
C SER A 58 7.00 24.39 -19.76
N MET A 59 6.38 23.36 -19.14
CA MET A 59 5.07 23.48 -18.49
C MET A 59 5.04 24.55 -17.41
N LEU A 60 6.15 24.70 -16.68
CA LEU A 60 6.31 25.73 -15.65
C LEU A 60 6.12 27.14 -16.19
N LEU A 61 6.46 27.39 -17.47
CA LEU A 61 6.30 28.67 -18.14
C LEU A 61 4.95 28.77 -18.87
N LEU A 62 4.61 27.75 -19.68
CA LEU A 62 3.48 27.85 -20.60
C LEU A 62 2.11 27.80 -19.89
N LYS A 63 1.98 27.05 -18.79
CA LYS A 63 0.69 26.96 -18.09
C LYS A 63 0.25 28.28 -17.44
N PRO A 64 1.08 28.95 -16.62
CA PRO A 64 0.69 30.21 -16.00
C PRO A 64 0.59 31.38 -16.97
N THR A 65 1.30 31.35 -18.12
CA THR A 65 1.24 32.42 -19.14
C THR A 65 0.14 32.21 -20.19
N GLY A 66 -0.59 31.09 -20.16
CA GLY A 66 -1.67 30.80 -21.10
C GLY A 66 -1.20 30.19 -22.42
N GLY A 67 0.07 29.83 -22.55
CA GLY A 67 0.63 29.15 -23.73
C GLY A 67 0.24 27.66 -23.81
N MET A 68 -0.36 27.12 -22.74
CA MET A 68 -0.88 25.73 -22.67
C MET A 68 -2.16 25.69 -21.82
N PRO A 69 -3.13 24.80 -22.11
CA PRO A 69 -4.35 24.66 -21.32
C PRO A 69 -4.04 24.43 -19.84
N HIS A 70 -4.67 25.22 -18.98
CA HIS A 70 -4.50 25.21 -17.53
C HIS A 70 -5.82 25.51 -16.83
N ALA A 71 -6.28 24.63 -15.94
CA ALA A 71 -7.56 24.78 -15.23
C ALA A 71 -7.63 26.07 -14.39
N GLY A 72 -6.48 26.55 -13.88
CA GLY A 72 -6.37 27.84 -13.19
C GLY A 72 -6.42 29.07 -14.10
N GLY A 73 -6.47 28.90 -15.42
CA GLY A 73 -6.39 29.97 -16.41
C GLY A 73 -5.01 30.63 -16.49
N LYS A 74 -4.93 31.73 -17.24
CA LYS A 74 -3.72 32.57 -17.31
C LYS A 74 -3.57 33.32 -15.97
N ARG A 75 -2.39 33.26 -15.38
CA ARG A 75 -2.06 33.85 -14.07
C ARG A 75 -0.93 34.86 -14.13
N ILE A 76 -0.09 34.78 -15.16
CA ILE A 76 1.04 35.67 -15.41
C ILE A 76 0.88 36.26 -16.78
N GLU A 77 0.88 37.57 -16.89
CA GLU A 77 0.78 38.26 -18.18
C GLU A 77 2.13 38.21 -18.91
N PRO A 78 2.13 37.85 -20.20
CA PRO A 78 3.31 37.93 -21.04
C PRO A 78 3.90 39.34 -21.10
N GLY A 79 5.22 39.45 -21.12
CA GLY A 79 5.95 40.72 -21.15
C GLY A 79 6.14 41.38 -19.77
N THR A 80 5.67 40.76 -18.68
CA THR A 80 5.83 41.31 -17.33
C THR A 80 7.14 40.89 -16.66
N ALA A 81 7.51 41.58 -15.58
CA ALA A 81 8.66 41.21 -14.75
C ALA A 81 8.49 39.79 -14.13
N ASP A 82 7.27 39.40 -13.83
CA ASP A 82 6.96 38.07 -13.30
C ASP A 82 7.22 36.96 -14.33
N GLU A 83 6.86 37.18 -15.60
CA GLU A 83 7.23 36.27 -16.69
C GLU A 83 8.74 36.21 -16.89
N ALA A 84 9.42 37.35 -16.87
CA ALA A 84 10.87 37.41 -17.04
C ALA A 84 11.60 36.62 -15.91
N ALA A 85 11.17 36.78 -14.67
CA ALA A 85 11.72 36.05 -13.54
C ALA A 85 11.45 34.53 -13.65
N LEU A 86 10.27 34.14 -14.10
CA LEU A 86 9.94 32.74 -14.32
C LEU A 86 10.75 32.11 -15.47
N LYS A 87 10.96 32.84 -16.56
CA LYS A 87 11.82 32.43 -17.69
C LYS A 87 13.26 32.23 -17.23
N ALA A 88 13.83 33.18 -16.49
CA ALA A 88 15.19 33.06 -15.96
C ALA A 88 15.36 31.84 -15.06
N TRP A 89 14.35 31.53 -14.26
CA TRP A 89 14.36 30.33 -13.41
C TRP A 89 14.27 29.04 -14.23
N VAL A 90 13.42 28.99 -15.25
CA VAL A 90 13.31 27.85 -16.17
C VAL A 90 14.64 27.60 -16.89
N GLU A 91 15.32 28.65 -17.37
CA GLU A 91 16.64 28.56 -18.02
C GLU A 91 17.71 28.06 -17.05
N TYR A 92 17.72 28.57 -15.81
CA TYR A 92 18.61 28.07 -14.76
C TYR A 92 18.40 26.57 -14.52
N LEU A 93 17.16 26.12 -14.31
CA LEU A 93 16.85 24.71 -14.05
C LEU A 93 17.17 23.82 -15.26
N ALA A 94 17.04 24.33 -16.48
CA ALA A 94 17.38 23.60 -17.70
C ALA A 94 18.89 23.33 -17.81
N THR A 95 19.74 24.26 -17.35
CA THR A 95 21.21 24.19 -17.44
C THR A 95 21.85 23.58 -16.19
N ALA A 96 21.19 23.61 -15.04
CA ALA A 96 21.73 23.09 -13.78
C ALA A 96 21.99 21.57 -13.87
N ALA A 97 23.12 21.12 -13.36
CA ALA A 97 23.45 19.70 -13.30
C ALA A 97 22.39 18.94 -12.44
N PRO A 98 21.92 17.77 -12.87
CA PRO A 98 20.92 17.00 -12.11
C PRO A 98 21.31 16.78 -10.64
N GLU A 99 22.58 16.49 -10.39
CA GLU A 99 23.09 16.25 -9.03
C GLU A 99 23.01 17.51 -8.14
N SER A 100 23.12 18.72 -8.72
CA SER A 100 23.03 19.98 -7.98
C SER A 100 21.59 20.35 -7.60
N LEU A 101 20.59 19.74 -8.27
CA LEU A 101 19.17 19.93 -7.98
C LEU A 101 18.65 18.94 -6.94
N ILE A 102 19.40 17.86 -6.68
CA ILE A 102 19.08 16.88 -5.65
C ILE A 102 19.65 17.38 -4.32
N THR A 103 18.91 18.19 -3.59
CA THR A 103 19.24 18.52 -2.20
C THR A 103 18.90 17.33 -1.29
N THR A 104 19.61 16.23 -1.45
CA THR A 104 19.63 15.17 -0.47
C THR A 104 20.67 15.50 0.60
N LYS A 105 20.37 16.45 1.49
CA LYS A 105 20.79 16.20 2.88
C LYS A 105 19.94 15.02 3.31
N PRO A 106 20.54 13.91 3.80
CA PRO A 106 19.74 12.89 4.47
C PRO A 106 18.97 13.63 5.56
N VAL A 107 17.66 13.74 5.40
CA VAL A 107 16.80 14.17 6.49
C VAL A 107 17.05 13.12 7.56
N ASP A 108 17.67 13.52 8.67
CA ASP A 108 17.78 12.64 9.82
C ASP A 108 16.35 12.47 10.34
N VAL A 109 15.65 11.50 9.75
CA VAL A 109 14.24 11.19 10.03
C VAL A 109 14.03 10.97 11.54
N TYR A 110 15.08 10.61 12.26
CA TYR A 110 15.06 10.43 13.71
C TYR A 110 15.12 11.74 14.51
N LYS A 111 15.60 12.84 13.92
CA LYS A 111 15.62 14.15 14.59
C LYS A 111 14.34 14.96 14.45
N SER A 112 13.53 14.67 13.45
CA SER A 112 12.33 15.45 13.15
C SER A 112 11.03 14.83 13.66
N VAL A 113 11.03 13.55 14.00
CA VAL A 113 9.84 12.85 14.51
C VAL A 113 10.19 12.31 15.90
N GLY A 114 9.46 12.73 16.93
CA GLY A 114 9.61 12.18 18.29
C GLY A 114 9.45 10.65 18.31
N PRO A 115 9.49 10.03 19.49
CA PRO A 115 9.38 8.57 19.61
C PRO A 115 8.12 8.06 18.90
N ILE A 116 8.31 7.16 17.93
CA ILE A 116 7.22 6.53 17.19
C ILE A 116 6.84 5.25 17.93
N VAL A 117 5.56 5.13 18.26
CA VAL A 117 4.97 3.89 18.76
C VAL A 117 4.05 3.32 17.70
N ARG A 118 4.34 2.09 17.26
CA ARG A 118 3.55 1.38 16.25
C ARG A 118 2.88 0.18 16.89
N ARG A 119 1.57 0.09 16.78
CA ARG A 119 0.83 -1.14 17.10
C ARG A 119 1.16 -2.22 16.06
N LEU A 120 1.21 -3.48 16.46
CA LEU A 120 1.26 -4.58 15.48
C LEU A 120 -0.03 -4.56 14.64
N THR A 121 0.10 -4.70 13.32
CA THR A 121 -1.06 -4.97 12.46
C THR A 121 -1.59 -6.38 12.74
N HIS A 122 -2.82 -6.70 12.33
CA HIS A 122 -3.39 -8.04 12.52
C HIS A 122 -2.52 -9.12 11.86
N ALA A 123 -1.98 -8.85 10.68
CA ALA A 123 -1.02 -9.74 10.02
C ALA A 123 0.25 -9.92 10.86
N GLN A 124 0.82 -8.83 11.39
CA GLN A 124 2.00 -8.88 12.25
C GLN A 124 1.73 -9.60 13.58
N TYR A 125 0.56 -9.40 14.17
CA TYR A 125 0.13 -10.12 15.36
C TYR A 125 0.06 -11.62 15.10
N ASN A 126 -0.65 -12.06 14.07
CA ASN A 126 -0.76 -13.47 13.69
C ASN A 126 0.60 -14.12 13.43
N ASN A 127 1.48 -13.45 12.67
CA ASN A 127 2.82 -13.94 12.38
C ASN A 127 3.68 -14.01 13.64
N THR A 128 3.56 -13.01 14.53
CA THR A 128 4.29 -13.01 15.82
C THR A 128 3.81 -14.14 16.72
N ILE A 129 2.51 -14.39 16.83
CA ILE A 129 1.94 -15.52 17.59
C ILE A 129 2.39 -16.86 17.01
N ARG A 130 2.35 -17.01 15.68
CA ARG A 130 2.85 -18.22 15.02
C ARG A 130 4.31 -18.49 15.41
N ASP A 131 5.16 -17.48 15.34
CA ASP A 131 6.60 -17.64 15.57
C ASP A 131 6.96 -17.73 17.08
N LEU A 132 6.17 -17.11 17.96
CA LEU A 132 6.38 -17.14 19.40
C LEU A 132 5.86 -18.42 20.05
N LEU A 133 4.67 -18.87 19.65
CA LEU A 133 3.93 -19.97 20.28
C LEU A 133 3.78 -21.20 19.36
N ASN A 134 4.31 -21.17 18.13
CA ASN A 134 4.06 -22.17 17.10
C ASN A 134 2.55 -22.41 16.85
N ASP A 135 1.75 -21.33 16.92
CA ASP A 135 0.30 -21.38 16.75
C ASP A 135 -0.13 -20.74 15.43
N PRO A 136 -0.61 -21.54 14.43
CA PRO A 136 -1.03 -21.03 13.13
C PRO A 136 -2.51 -20.59 13.09
N SER A 137 -3.22 -20.46 14.23
CA SER A 137 -4.68 -20.27 14.28
C SER A 137 -5.17 -18.90 13.81
N ARG A 138 -4.27 -17.93 13.57
CA ARG A 138 -4.60 -16.60 13.03
C ARG A 138 -5.74 -15.89 13.78
N VAL A 139 -5.66 -15.83 15.10
CA VAL A 139 -6.74 -15.29 15.96
C VAL A 139 -7.08 -13.82 15.65
N ALA A 140 -6.13 -13.04 15.13
CA ALA A 140 -6.37 -11.65 14.81
C ALA A 140 -7.22 -11.44 13.54
N ASP A 141 -7.51 -12.47 12.75
CA ASP A 141 -8.46 -12.37 11.63
C ASP A 141 -9.91 -12.14 12.13
N GLN A 142 -10.16 -12.36 13.43
CA GLN A 142 -11.45 -12.09 14.09
C GLN A 142 -11.50 -10.75 14.83
N PHE A 143 -10.41 -9.99 14.82
CA PHE A 143 -10.37 -8.68 15.47
C PHE A 143 -11.19 -7.63 14.67
N PRO A 144 -11.60 -6.53 15.32
CA PRO A 144 -12.22 -5.40 14.61
C PRO A 144 -11.34 -4.95 13.43
N PRO A 145 -11.95 -4.54 12.30
CA PRO A 145 -11.20 -4.11 11.12
C PRO A 145 -10.15 -3.02 11.45
N GLU A 146 -9.02 -3.07 10.75
CA GLU A 146 -7.97 -2.07 10.87
C GLU A 146 -8.24 -0.87 9.95
N ASP A 147 -7.94 0.33 10.46
CA ASP A 147 -7.82 1.51 9.62
C ASP A 147 -6.54 1.45 8.78
N TYR A 148 -6.57 2.13 7.65
CA TYR A 148 -5.42 2.20 6.74
C TYR A 148 -5.28 3.60 6.14
N VAL A 149 -4.05 3.96 5.81
CA VAL A 149 -3.71 5.19 5.08
C VAL A 149 -3.03 4.80 3.77
N ASN A 150 -3.53 5.31 2.67
CA ASN A 150 -3.03 5.02 1.31
C ASN A 150 -2.91 3.51 1.00
N GLY A 151 -3.80 2.70 1.60
CA GLY A 151 -3.81 1.24 1.43
C GLY A 151 -3.00 0.46 2.45
N PHE A 152 -2.17 1.12 3.29
CA PHE A 152 -1.30 0.47 4.26
C PHE A 152 -1.82 0.57 5.69
N ARG A 153 -1.83 -0.56 6.42
CA ARG A 153 -2.31 -0.68 7.81
C ARG A 153 -1.24 -0.36 8.84
N ASN A 154 0.03 -0.33 8.45
CA ASN A 154 1.16 -0.08 9.34
C ASN A 154 1.47 1.42 9.56
N GLN A 155 0.60 2.32 9.13
CA GLN A 155 0.75 3.77 9.34
C GLN A 155 0.35 4.14 10.77
N TYR A 156 1.33 4.54 11.59
CA TYR A 156 1.13 4.77 13.03
C TYR A 156 0.07 5.83 13.35
N LEU A 157 -0.15 6.80 12.46
CA LEU A 157 -1.17 7.84 12.62
C LEU A 157 -2.62 7.29 12.56
N ALA A 158 -2.83 6.16 11.88
CA ALA A 158 -4.13 5.50 11.80
C ALA A 158 -4.30 4.34 12.79
N GLN A 159 -3.24 3.99 13.53
CA GLN A 159 -3.25 2.83 14.43
C GLN A 159 -3.86 3.18 15.80
N ASN A 160 -5.18 3.16 15.89
CA ASN A 160 -5.91 3.31 17.15
C ASN A 160 -6.11 1.96 17.85
N THR A 161 -6.23 1.99 19.17
CA THR A 161 -6.67 0.84 19.98
C THR A 161 -8.02 1.18 20.59
N SER A 162 -9.10 0.74 19.93
CA SER A 162 -10.46 0.90 20.45
C SER A 162 -10.69 0.00 21.65
N PRO A 163 -11.68 0.28 22.52
CA PRO A 163 -12.06 -0.61 23.62
C PRO A 163 -12.37 -2.04 23.13
N LEU A 164 -13.08 -2.17 22.02
CA LEU A 164 -13.41 -3.48 21.42
C LEU A 164 -12.14 -4.24 20.97
N LEU A 165 -11.12 -3.54 20.45
CA LEU A 165 -9.86 -4.16 20.09
C LEU A 165 -9.06 -4.59 21.34
N ALA A 166 -9.13 -3.81 22.42
CA ALA A 166 -8.49 -4.18 23.69
C ALA A 166 -9.14 -5.45 24.30
N GLU A 167 -10.46 -5.55 24.25
CA GLU A 167 -11.19 -6.76 24.64
C GLU A 167 -10.81 -7.97 23.76
N ALA A 168 -10.68 -7.76 22.45
CA ALA A 168 -10.26 -8.82 21.54
C ALA A 168 -8.82 -9.31 21.83
N TYR A 169 -7.90 -8.41 22.18
CA TYR A 169 -6.56 -8.81 22.65
C TYR A 169 -6.60 -9.63 23.92
N ALA A 170 -7.42 -9.24 24.91
CA ALA A 170 -7.55 -9.98 26.15
C ALA A 170 -8.11 -11.40 25.90
N ALA A 171 -9.19 -11.52 25.17
CA ALA A 171 -9.78 -12.81 24.80
C ALA A 171 -8.82 -13.71 23.99
N ALA A 172 -8.07 -13.11 23.06
CA ALA A 172 -7.07 -13.85 22.29
C ALA A 172 -5.91 -14.33 23.17
N ALA A 173 -5.42 -13.48 24.08
CA ALA A 173 -4.33 -13.83 25.01
C ALA A 173 -4.72 -14.99 25.92
N GLU A 174 -5.93 -14.95 26.52
CA GLU A 174 -6.47 -16.04 27.34
C GLU A 174 -6.54 -17.36 26.53
N LYS A 175 -7.15 -17.30 25.35
CA LYS A 175 -7.30 -18.48 24.47
C LYS A 175 -5.94 -19.08 24.07
N LEU A 176 -4.99 -18.24 23.70
CA LEU A 176 -3.64 -18.65 23.28
C LEU A 176 -2.84 -19.23 24.45
N ALA A 177 -2.89 -18.59 25.62
CA ALA A 177 -2.20 -19.06 26.82
C ALA A 177 -2.74 -20.41 27.30
N ARG A 178 -4.06 -20.58 27.31
CA ARG A 178 -4.69 -21.86 27.64
C ARG A 178 -4.29 -22.95 26.63
N LYS A 179 -4.31 -22.65 25.34
CA LYS A 179 -3.93 -23.60 24.28
C LYS A 179 -2.44 -23.99 24.37
N ALA A 180 -1.57 -23.05 24.69
CA ALA A 180 -0.13 -23.26 24.75
C ALA A 180 0.29 -24.32 25.79
N PHE A 181 -0.48 -24.46 26.87
CA PHE A 181 -0.20 -25.42 27.96
C PHE A 181 -1.29 -26.52 28.10
N LEU A 182 -2.19 -26.63 27.13
CA LEU A 182 -3.20 -27.69 27.14
C LEU A 182 -2.56 -29.07 27.02
N GLY A 183 -2.73 -29.89 28.06
CA GLY A 183 -2.10 -31.23 28.14
C GLY A 183 -0.61 -31.23 28.48
N GLY A 184 -0.06 -30.09 28.89
CA GLY A 184 1.34 -29.92 29.25
C GLY A 184 2.10 -28.93 28.38
N ASP A 185 3.41 -28.85 28.50
CA ASP A 185 4.29 -27.99 27.68
C ASP A 185 4.76 -28.72 26.41
N SER A 186 3.83 -29.05 25.52
CA SER A 186 4.13 -29.75 24.27
C SER A 186 4.98 -28.94 23.29
N GLN A 187 5.02 -27.61 23.45
CA GLN A 187 5.76 -26.68 22.58
C GLN A 187 7.15 -26.35 23.12
N GLY A 188 7.50 -26.84 24.33
CA GLY A 188 8.80 -26.57 24.93
C GLY A 188 9.00 -25.09 25.28
N LEU A 189 7.94 -24.38 25.67
CA LEU A 189 8.00 -22.97 26.03
C LEU A 189 8.73 -22.75 27.36
N VAL A 190 8.70 -23.73 28.26
CA VAL A 190 9.44 -23.73 29.53
C VAL A 190 10.82 -24.32 29.25
N PRO A 191 11.91 -23.51 29.35
CA PRO A 191 13.27 -23.92 28.94
C PRO A 191 14.00 -24.76 29.98
N CYS A 192 13.28 -25.44 30.88
CA CYS A 192 13.78 -26.24 31.98
C CYS A 192 12.72 -27.22 32.49
N THR A 193 13.13 -28.28 33.17
CA THR A 193 12.22 -29.18 33.88
C THR A 193 12.04 -28.70 35.31
N PRO A 194 10.87 -28.18 35.73
CA PRO A 194 10.67 -27.66 37.07
C PRO A 194 10.71 -28.80 38.08
N LYS A 195 11.44 -28.61 39.19
CA LYS A 195 11.54 -29.59 40.28
C LYS A 195 10.31 -29.58 41.17
N SER A 196 9.57 -28.49 41.20
CA SER A 196 8.33 -28.31 41.93
C SER A 196 7.54 -27.15 41.33
N PHE A 197 6.29 -26.98 41.76
CA PHE A 197 5.49 -25.80 41.34
C PHE A 197 6.14 -24.47 41.76
N ASN A 198 7.01 -24.46 42.75
CA ASN A 198 7.68 -23.28 43.30
C ASN A 198 9.19 -23.19 42.91
N ASP A 199 9.61 -23.85 41.83
CA ASP A 199 11.01 -23.78 41.36
C ASP A 199 11.35 -22.38 40.85
N ALA A 200 11.95 -21.56 41.71
CA ALA A 200 12.29 -20.17 41.40
C ALA A 200 13.31 -20.03 40.26
N ALA A 201 14.26 -20.98 40.13
CA ALA A 201 15.26 -20.92 39.08
C ALA A 201 14.67 -21.19 37.71
N CYS A 202 13.81 -22.22 37.59
CA CYS A 202 13.11 -22.53 36.35
C CYS A 202 12.11 -21.43 36.00
N ARG A 203 11.38 -20.88 37.00
CA ARG A 203 10.47 -19.76 36.82
C ARG A 203 11.17 -18.51 36.26
N ASN A 204 12.28 -18.12 36.85
CA ASN A 204 13.06 -16.98 36.37
C ASN A 204 13.57 -17.21 34.92
N LYS A 205 14.07 -18.42 34.64
CA LYS A 205 14.51 -18.79 33.30
C LYS A 205 13.38 -18.72 32.28
N PHE A 206 12.18 -19.20 32.62
CA PHE A 206 11.00 -19.06 31.74
C PHE A 206 10.66 -17.60 31.50
N ILE A 207 10.49 -16.79 32.54
CA ILE A 207 10.11 -15.37 32.44
C ILE A 207 11.10 -14.61 31.55
N THR A 208 12.39 -14.79 31.77
CA THR A 208 13.43 -14.06 31.04
C THR A 208 13.56 -14.52 29.60
N THR A 209 13.46 -15.82 29.32
CA THR A 209 13.58 -16.38 27.97
C THR A 209 12.35 -16.06 27.13
N PHE A 210 11.15 -16.37 27.65
CA PHE A 210 9.90 -16.11 26.94
C PHE A 210 9.69 -14.60 26.78
N GLY A 211 9.88 -13.81 27.85
CA GLY A 211 9.69 -12.37 27.82
C GLY A 211 10.64 -11.65 26.85
N ARG A 212 11.91 -12.11 26.74
CA ARG A 212 12.85 -11.58 25.73
C ARG A 212 12.32 -11.74 24.32
N ARG A 213 11.73 -12.88 24.00
CA ARG A 213 11.13 -13.14 22.70
C ARG A 213 9.85 -12.34 22.50
N ALA A 214 8.95 -12.34 23.49
CA ALA A 214 7.67 -11.63 23.43
C ALA A 214 7.85 -10.11 23.31
N PHE A 215 8.76 -9.52 24.09
CA PHE A 215 9.03 -8.07 24.07
C PHE A 215 10.14 -7.66 23.10
N ARG A 216 10.75 -8.65 22.43
CA ARG A 216 11.80 -8.45 21.43
C ARG A 216 13.06 -7.76 21.98
N ARG A 217 13.23 -7.77 23.32
CA ARG A 217 14.33 -7.22 24.09
C ARG A 217 14.47 -7.91 25.45
N PRO A 218 15.59 -7.84 26.13
CA PRO A 218 15.68 -8.26 27.53
C PRO A 218 14.64 -7.53 28.38
N LEU A 219 14.07 -8.23 29.36
CA LEU A 219 13.20 -7.63 30.35
C LEU A 219 14.02 -6.77 31.30
N GLN A 220 13.45 -5.67 31.76
CA GLN A 220 14.00 -4.87 32.84
C GLN A 220 13.81 -5.59 34.21
N ALA A 221 14.66 -5.29 35.18
CA ALA A 221 14.61 -5.95 36.49
C ALA A 221 13.23 -5.83 37.18
N ASN A 222 12.59 -4.68 37.07
CA ASN A 222 11.25 -4.45 37.62
C ASN A 222 10.16 -5.26 36.88
N GLU A 223 10.31 -5.49 35.57
CA GLU A 223 9.41 -6.35 34.78
C GLU A 223 9.56 -7.81 35.23
N VAL A 224 10.81 -8.29 35.37
CA VAL A 224 11.08 -9.65 35.85
C VAL A 224 10.46 -9.84 37.23
N ALA A 225 10.69 -8.92 38.17
CA ALA A 225 10.17 -9.01 39.54
C ALA A 225 8.62 -9.04 39.57
N ARG A 226 7.97 -8.25 38.73
CA ARG A 226 6.51 -8.24 38.61
C ARG A 226 5.96 -9.58 38.12
N TYR A 227 6.54 -10.13 37.07
CA TYR A 227 6.11 -11.42 36.51
C TYR A 227 6.47 -12.60 37.43
N ASP A 228 7.60 -12.51 38.14
CA ASP A 228 7.98 -13.53 39.11
C ASP A 228 6.98 -13.61 40.29
N LYS A 229 6.56 -12.45 40.80
CA LYS A 229 5.55 -12.38 41.87
C LYS A 229 4.20 -12.97 41.40
N LEU A 230 3.76 -12.62 40.20
CA LEU A 230 2.51 -13.14 39.61
C LEU A 230 2.60 -14.66 39.42
N PHE A 231 3.64 -15.13 38.78
CA PHE A 231 3.87 -16.56 38.57
C PHE A 231 3.86 -17.34 39.89
N ALA A 232 4.58 -16.85 40.92
CA ALA A 232 4.66 -17.52 42.20
C ALA A 232 3.30 -17.64 42.90
N ALA A 233 2.47 -16.61 42.83
CA ALA A 233 1.14 -16.62 43.43
C ALA A 233 0.24 -17.66 42.75
N GLU A 234 0.13 -17.61 41.42
CA GLU A 234 -0.74 -18.50 40.65
C GLU A 234 -0.29 -19.97 40.71
N ALA A 235 1.03 -20.21 40.62
CA ALA A 235 1.56 -21.58 40.74
C ALA A 235 1.36 -22.16 42.14
N ALA A 236 1.43 -21.33 43.19
CA ALA A 236 1.21 -21.77 44.59
C ALA A 236 -0.28 -22.08 44.86
N GLU A 237 -1.19 -21.27 44.35
CA GLU A 237 -2.64 -21.49 44.49
C GLU A 237 -3.04 -22.78 43.78
N ALA A 238 -2.65 -22.96 42.52
CA ALA A 238 -2.98 -24.17 41.75
C ALA A 238 -2.14 -25.40 42.11
N LYS A 239 -1.01 -25.22 42.86
CA LYS A 239 0.02 -26.24 43.08
C LYS A 239 0.57 -26.86 41.79
N GLN A 240 0.62 -26.05 40.73
CA GLN A 240 1.06 -26.45 39.42
C GLN A 240 1.94 -25.36 38.76
N PHE A 241 3.14 -25.72 38.31
CA PHE A 241 4.08 -24.81 37.68
C PHE A 241 3.51 -24.22 36.37
N LEU A 242 2.88 -25.04 35.56
CA LEU A 242 2.36 -24.60 34.24
C LEU A 242 1.20 -23.61 34.33
N VAL A 243 0.45 -23.59 35.46
CA VAL A 243 -0.58 -22.56 35.68
C VAL A 243 0.06 -21.19 35.82
N GLY A 244 1.14 -21.08 36.62
CA GLY A 244 1.90 -19.85 36.73
C GLY A 244 2.50 -19.40 35.38
N ALA A 245 3.00 -20.36 34.59
CA ALA A 245 3.54 -20.08 33.25
C ALA A 245 2.44 -19.58 32.30
N GLN A 246 1.25 -20.21 32.33
CA GLN A 246 0.09 -19.83 31.52
C GLN A 246 -0.36 -18.40 31.81
N VAL A 247 -0.54 -18.04 33.08
CA VAL A 247 -1.00 -16.71 33.48
C VAL A 247 0.05 -15.64 33.13
N VAL A 248 1.33 -15.90 33.32
CA VAL A 248 2.39 -14.96 32.94
C VAL A 248 2.41 -14.77 31.40
N LEU A 249 2.28 -15.85 30.62
CA LEU A 249 2.19 -15.77 29.16
C LEU A 249 0.99 -14.92 28.75
N GLU A 250 -0.18 -15.16 29.33
CA GLU A 250 -1.41 -14.41 29.05
C GLU A 250 -1.24 -12.91 29.29
N VAL A 251 -0.67 -12.54 30.46
CA VAL A 251 -0.45 -11.13 30.81
C VAL A 251 0.62 -10.50 29.92
N MET A 252 1.67 -11.25 29.51
CA MET A 252 2.67 -10.74 28.57
C MET A 252 2.07 -10.46 27.19
N LEU A 253 1.17 -11.29 26.68
CA LEU A 253 0.50 -11.07 25.39
C LEU A 253 -0.46 -9.87 25.38
N GLN A 254 -0.95 -9.44 26.55
CA GLN A 254 -1.78 -8.23 26.71
C GLN A 254 -0.93 -6.97 26.94
N SER A 255 0.37 -7.14 27.20
CA SER A 255 1.26 -6.01 27.50
C SER A 255 1.44 -5.08 26.30
N PRO A 256 1.46 -3.75 26.51
CA PRO A 256 1.90 -2.81 25.48
C PRO A 256 3.30 -3.13 24.91
N ASN A 257 4.20 -3.72 25.70
CA ASN A 257 5.52 -4.15 25.24
C ASN A 257 5.46 -5.29 24.21
N PHE A 258 4.37 -6.08 24.19
CA PHE A 258 4.10 -7.06 23.15
C PHE A 258 3.35 -6.45 21.99
N LEU A 259 2.25 -5.74 22.26
CA LEU A 259 1.31 -5.21 21.26
C LEU A 259 1.89 -4.05 20.44
N MET A 260 2.85 -3.32 21.01
CA MET A 260 3.44 -2.12 20.42
C MET A 260 4.93 -2.31 20.11
N ARG A 261 5.41 -1.56 19.14
CA ARG A 261 6.84 -1.41 18.85
C ARG A 261 7.21 0.05 19.05
N THR A 262 8.13 0.31 19.96
CA THR A 262 8.66 1.64 20.20
C THR A 262 9.93 1.83 19.38
N GLU A 263 10.01 2.94 18.66
CA GLU A 263 11.16 3.33 17.85
C GLU A 263 11.57 4.74 18.32
N ASN A 264 12.31 4.86 19.41
CA ASN A 264 12.75 6.13 19.94
C ASN A 264 14.26 6.40 19.71
N GLY A 265 15.05 5.35 19.57
CA GLY A 265 16.49 5.43 19.29
C GLY A 265 17.34 6.11 20.37
N LEU A 266 16.74 6.51 21.50
CA LEU A 266 17.36 7.35 22.54
C LEU A 266 18.15 6.54 23.56
N ASP A 267 17.71 5.32 23.88
CA ASP A 267 18.37 4.44 24.84
C ASP A 267 19.42 3.57 24.12
N PRO A 268 20.72 3.78 24.37
CA PRO A 268 21.78 3.00 23.75
C PRO A 268 21.68 1.48 23.99
N VAL A 269 21.08 1.07 25.11
CA VAL A 269 20.89 -0.35 25.48
C VAL A 269 19.72 -0.96 24.70
N GLN A 270 18.66 -0.21 24.48
CA GLN A 270 17.46 -0.68 23.77
C GLN A 270 17.57 -0.54 22.25
N ARG A 271 18.32 0.45 21.77
CA ARG A 271 18.45 0.75 20.34
C ARG A 271 18.79 -0.45 19.44
N PRO A 272 19.74 -1.35 19.77
CA PRO A 272 20.02 -2.52 18.93
C PRO A 272 18.80 -3.45 18.79
N TYR A 273 17.98 -3.56 19.84
CA TYR A 273 16.76 -4.37 19.83
C TYR A 273 15.61 -3.69 19.05
N GLU A 274 15.52 -2.36 19.12
CA GLU A 274 14.60 -1.59 18.27
C GLU A 274 14.95 -1.78 16.78
N ILE A 275 16.24 -1.77 16.43
CA ILE A 275 16.74 -2.06 15.08
C ILE A 275 16.39 -3.49 14.68
N ALA A 276 16.62 -4.49 15.56
CA ALA A 276 16.24 -5.87 15.30
C ALA A 276 14.74 -6.02 15.03
N GLY A 277 13.90 -5.38 15.85
CA GLY A 277 12.47 -5.32 15.66
C GLY A 277 12.09 -4.68 14.33
N LYS A 278 12.65 -3.51 14.03
CA LYS A 278 12.40 -2.81 12.77
C LYS A 278 12.77 -3.65 11.55
N LEU A 279 13.95 -4.26 11.55
CA LEU A 279 14.44 -5.11 10.47
C LEU A 279 13.55 -6.34 10.28
N SER A 280 13.13 -7.01 11.37
CA SER A 280 12.33 -8.23 11.27
C SER A 280 10.90 -7.96 10.79
N TYR A 281 10.24 -6.94 11.31
CA TYR A 281 8.91 -6.58 10.83
C TYR A 281 8.92 -6.00 9.41
N PHE A 282 10.03 -5.42 8.98
CA PHE A 282 10.19 -4.98 7.59
C PHE A 282 10.38 -6.15 6.63
N LEU A 283 11.28 -7.10 6.94
CA LEU A 283 11.64 -8.18 6.02
C LEU A 283 10.80 -9.45 6.17
N TRP A 284 10.23 -9.71 7.35
CA TRP A 284 9.47 -10.92 7.66
C TRP A 284 8.03 -10.67 8.08
N ASN A 285 7.65 -9.42 8.27
CA ASN A 285 6.36 -9.04 8.84
C ASN A 285 6.04 -9.78 10.17
N SER A 286 7.11 -10.12 10.92
CA SER A 286 7.06 -10.90 12.16
C SER A 286 8.18 -10.50 13.13
N MET A 287 8.18 -11.11 14.32
CA MET A 287 9.17 -10.88 15.37
C MET A 287 10.59 -11.33 14.97
N PRO A 288 11.65 -10.74 15.60
CA PRO A 288 13.01 -11.22 15.46
C PRO A 288 13.16 -12.68 15.92
N ASP A 289 13.98 -13.46 15.21
CA ASP A 289 14.44 -14.75 15.69
C ASP A 289 15.58 -14.62 16.72
N ASP A 290 15.96 -15.72 17.34
CA ASP A 290 17.01 -15.72 18.36
C ASP A 290 18.37 -15.28 17.79
N ALA A 291 18.68 -15.57 16.53
CA ALA A 291 19.91 -15.14 15.87
C ALA A 291 19.96 -13.61 15.73
N LEU A 292 18.85 -12.98 15.35
CA LEU A 292 18.77 -11.52 15.23
C LEU A 292 18.79 -10.83 16.60
N LEU A 293 18.14 -11.41 17.64
CA LEU A 293 18.22 -10.93 19.02
C LEU A 293 19.65 -11.08 19.59
N GLN A 294 20.38 -12.12 19.19
CA GLN A 294 21.78 -12.28 19.59
C GLN A 294 22.69 -11.27 18.87
N ALA A 295 22.45 -10.98 17.59
CA ALA A 295 23.15 -9.93 16.86
C ALA A 295 22.92 -8.53 17.47
N ALA A 296 21.70 -8.29 18.00
CA ALA A 296 21.42 -7.07 18.78
C ALA A 296 22.23 -7.04 20.09
N ALA A 297 22.24 -8.16 20.85
CA ALA A 297 22.96 -8.26 22.12
C ALA A 297 24.48 -8.08 21.97
N SER A 298 25.07 -8.59 20.88
CA SER A 298 26.51 -8.47 20.60
C SER A 298 26.94 -7.13 20.03
N GLY A 299 26.00 -6.22 19.72
CA GLY A 299 26.27 -4.94 19.08
C GLY A 299 26.52 -5.05 17.56
N GLU A 300 26.38 -6.22 16.93
CA GLU A 300 26.55 -6.42 15.49
C GLU A 300 25.65 -5.48 14.67
N LEU A 301 24.41 -5.23 15.14
CA LEU A 301 23.44 -4.36 14.47
C LEU A 301 23.76 -2.86 14.55
N ASN A 302 24.80 -2.46 15.27
CA ASN A 302 25.28 -1.07 15.31
C ASN A 302 26.14 -0.70 14.09
N THR A 303 26.47 -1.67 13.24
CA THR A 303 27.31 -1.49 12.05
C THR A 303 26.52 -1.74 10.75
N ALA A 304 26.86 -1.01 9.69
CA ALA A 304 26.25 -1.23 8.36
C ALA A 304 26.51 -2.67 7.86
N ALA A 305 27.71 -3.19 8.06
CA ALA A 305 28.07 -4.56 7.66
C ALA A 305 27.25 -5.62 8.42
N GLY A 306 27.04 -5.44 9.73
CA GLY A 306 26.21 -6.34 10.53
C GLY A 306 24.73 -6.30 10.10
N LEU A 307 24.21 -5.11 9.84
CA LEU A 307 22.85 -4.94 9.29
C LEU A 307 22.71 -5.64 7.95
N GLU A 308 23.64 -5.43 7.03
CA GLU A 308 23.62 -6.07 5.71
C GLU A 308 23.68 -7.60 5.81
N LYS A 309 24.58 -8.14 6.65
CA LYS A 309 24.71 -9.57 6.90
C LYS A 309 23.39 -10.18 7.36
N GLN A 310 22.73 -9.58 8.36
CA GLN A 310 21.46 -10.06 8.88
C GLN A 310 20.33 -9.89 7.86
N ALA A 311 20.26 -8.78 7.15
CA ALA A 311 19.26 -8.57 6.10
C ALA A 311 19.38 -9.60 4.98
N ARG A 312 20.60 -9.90 4.49
CA ARG A 312 20.83 -10.94 3.47
C ARG A 312 20.42 -12.33 3.96
N ARG A 313 20.74 -12.68 5.21
CA ARG A 313 20.28 -13.94 5.82
C ARG A 313 18.75 -14.00 5.87
N MET A 314 18.11 -12.93 6.28
CA MET A 314 16.66 -12.87 6.44
C MET A 314 15.93 -12.96 5.09
N LEU A 315 16.47 -12.37 4.03
CA LEU A 315 15.89 -12.46 2.67
C LEU A 315 15.92 -13.89 2.09
N GLN A 316 16.76 -14.77 2.62
CA GLN A 316 16.77 -16.18 2.22
C GLN A 316 15.66 -17.01 2.90
N SER A 317 15.01 -16.48 3.92
CA SER A 317 13.93 -17.15 4.64
C SER A 317 12.62 -17.14 3.84
N PRO A 318 11.80 -18.22 3.91
CA PRO A 318 10.43 -18.20 3.36
C PRO A 318 9.56 -17.05 3.87
N LYS A 319 9.79 -16.58 5.12
CA LYS A 319 9.08 -15.43 5.71
C LYS A 319 9.23 -14.15 4.89
N ALA A 320 10.36 -13.97 4.18
CA ALA A 320 10.54 -12.81 3.31
C ALA A 320 9.57 -12.83 2.13
N LYS A 321 9.27 -14.00 1.59
CA LYS A 321 8.25 -14.15 0.53
C LYS A 321 6.85 -13.84 1.05
N GLU A 322 6.52 -14.28 2.27
CA GLU A 322 5.26 -13.97 2.93
C GLU A 322 5.11 -12.46 3.15
N ALA A 323 6.18 -11.78 3.61
CA ALA A 323 6.19 -10.33 3.81
C ALA A 323 6.00 -9.55 2.50
N VAL A 324 6.64 -9.98 1.41
CA VAL A 324 6.43 -9.37 0.07
C VAL A 324 4.99 -9.59 -0.41
N ASN A 325 4.41 -10.77 -0.19
CA ASN A 325 3.03 -11.05 -0.56
C ASN A 325 2.03 -10.18 0.23
N GLU A 326 2.28 -9.94 1.51
CA GLU A 326 1.46 -9.04 2.33
C GLU A 326 1.58 -7.60 1.83
N PHE A 327 2.80 -7.13 1.58
CA PHE A 327 3.03 -5.82 0.98
C PHE A 327 2.27 -5.65 -0.35
N LEU A 328 2.33 -6.65 -1.23
CA LEU A 328 1.59 -6.62 -2.50
C LEU A 328 0.07 -6.60 -2.28
N THR A 329 -0.42 -7.30 -1.27
CA THR A 329 -1.85 -7.31 -0.92
C THR A 329 -2.32 -5.92 -0.50
N GLU A 330 -1.55 -5.23 0.33
CA GLU A 330 -1.86 -3.87 0.76
C GLU A 330 -1.65 -2.85 -0.37
N TRP A 331 -0.51 -2.90 -1.06
CA TRP A 331 -0.18 -1.96 -2.14
C TRP A 331 -1.18 -2.03 -3.29
N LEU A 332 -1.54 -3.24 -3.72
CA LEU A 332 -2.46 -3.47 -4.85
C LEU A 332 -3.91 -3.67 -4.42
N ARG A 333 -4.19 -3.60 -3.10
CA ARG A 333 -5.54 -3.68 -2.51
C ARG A 333 -6.30 -4.96 -2.88
N PHE A 334 -5.61 -6.10 -2.95
CA PHE A 334 -6.21 -7.40 -3.32
C PHE A 334 -7.29 -7.91 -2.36
N ASP A 335 -7.25 -7.48 -1.10
CA ASP A 335 -8.29 -7.76 -0.11
C ASP A 335 -9.69 -7.32 -0.56
N ARG A 336 -9.77 -6.30 -1.43
CA ARG A 336 -11.03 -5.80 -1.99
C ARG A 336 -11.57 -6.68 -3.12
N LEU A 337 -10.71 -7.42 -3.81
CA LEU A 337 -11.11 -8.21 -4.98
C LEU A 337 -12.12 -9.29 -4.63
N GLN A 338 -11.94 -9.99 -3.50
CA GLN A 338 -12.84 -11.05 -3.07
C GLN A 338 -14.23 -10.54 -2.67
N GLY A 339 -14.34 -9.29 -2.22
CA GLY A 339 -15.62 -8.63 -1.92
C GLY A 339 -16.30 -8.02 -3.16
N THR A 340 -15.69 -8.15 -4.33
CA THR A 340 -16.20 -7.52 -5.55
C THR A 340 -17.38 -8.32 -6.12
N VAL A 341 -18.45 -7.61 -6.47
CA VAL A 341 -19.65 -8.21 -7.07
C VAL A 341 -19.74 -7.85 -8.56
N ARG A 342 -20.19 -8.80 -9.38
CA ARG A 342 -20.45 -8.63 -10.80
C ARG A 342 -21.89 -8.97 -11.18
N ASP A 343 -22.42 -8.32 -12.20
CA ASP A 343 -23.73 -8.68 -12.75
C ASP A 343 -23.64 -10.07 -13.41
N ARG A 344 -24.29 -11.06 -12.81
CA ARG A 344 -24.22 -12.45 -13.26
C ARG A 344 -24.79 -12.67 -14.66
N ARG A 345 -25.66 -11.78 -15.15
CA ARG A 345 -26.22 -11.86 -16.51
C ARG A 345 -25.15 -11.53 -17.56
N LEU A 346 -24.20 -10.65 -17.22
CA LEU A 346 -23.12 -10.22 -18.11
C LEU A 346 -21.84 -11.05 -17.90
N TYR A 347 -21.57 -11.44 -16.66
CA TYR A 347 -20.32 -12.08 -16.25
C TYR A 347 -20.57 -13.37 -15.48
N SER A 348 -21.28 -14.35 -16.11
CA SER A 348 -21.64 -15.63 -15.50
C SER A 348 -20.41 -16.45 -15.04
N MET A 349 -19.26 -16.23 -15.67
CA MET A 349 -18.00 -16.90 -15.33
C MET A 349 -17.27 -16.30 -14.11
N PHE A 350 -17.75 -15.18 -13.57
CA PHE A 350 -17.12 -14.52 -12.44
C PHE A 350 -17.50 -15.24 -11.14
N THR A 351 -16.57 -16.02 -10.60
CA THR A 351 -16.70 -16.84 -9.40
C THR A 351 -15.67 -16.46 -8.33
N PRO A 352 -15.82 -16.87 -7.08
CA PRO A 352 -14.81 -16.69 -6.04
C PRO A 352 -13.46 -17.33 -6.43
N GLU A 353 -13.46 -18.49 -7.06
CA GLU A 353 -12.28 -19.20 -7.51
C GLU A 353 -11.50 -18.37 -8.55
N LEU A 354 -12.23 -17.75 -9.50
CA LEU A 354 -11.62 -16.85 -10.49
C LEU A 354 -11.01 -15.62 -9.81
N THR A 355 -11.61 -15.05 -8.76
CA THR A 355 -11.00 -13.93 -8.02
C THR A 355 -9.73 -14.32 -7.28
N LEU A 356 -9.67 -15.53 -6.73
CA LEU A 356 -8.44 -16.07 -6.16
C LEU A 356 -7.36 -16.25 -7.23
N ALA A 357 -7.73 -16.80 -8.39
CA ALA A 357 -6.80 -16.96 -9.51
C ALA A 357 -6.24 -15.61 -10.02
N MET A 358 -7.08 -14.58 -10.13
CA MET A 358 -6.65 -13.22 -10.48
C MET A 358 -5.62 -12.65 -9.50
N THR A 359 -5.79 -12.92 -8.20
CA THR A 359 -4.83 -12.50 -7.16
C THR A 359 -3.52 -13.26 -7.30
N GLU A 360 -3.59 -14.58 -7.48
CA GLU A 360 -2.42 -15.44 -7.63
C GLU A 360 -1.61 -15.12 -8.89
N GLU A 361 -2.24 -14.79 -10.00
CA GLU A 361 -1.57 -14.33 -11.23
C GLU A 361 -0.57 -13.21 -10.91
N THR A 362 -1.05 -12.16 -10.23
CA THR A 362 -0.23 -10.98 -9.96
C THR A 362 0.84 -11.25 -8.90
N ARG A 363 0.51 -12.03 -7.87
CA ARG A 363 1.50 -12.45 -6.85
C ARG A 363 2.63 -13.25 -7.46
N ARG A 364 2.32 -14.18 -8.37
CA ARG A 364 3.32 -15.02 -9.03
C ARG A 364 4.22 -14.23 -9.97
N LEU A 365 3.66 -13.29 -10.74
CA LEU A 365 4.48 -12.38 -11.55
C LEU A 365 5.43 -11.56 -10.67
N ALA A 366 4.94 -10.91 -9.64
CA ALA A 366 5.77 -10.13 -8.73
C ALA A 366 6.83 -11.00 -8.01
N SER A 367 6.43 -12.17 -7.51
CA SER A 367 7.34 -13.12 -6.87
C SER A 367 8.43 -13.59 -7.83
N HIS A 368 8.09 -13.91 -9.09
CA HIS A 368 9.06 -14.27 -10.10
C HIS A 368 10.09 -13.16 -10.31
N LEU A 369 9.65 -11.93 -10.48
CA LEU A 369 10.54 -10.78 -10.71
C LEU A 369 11.45 -10.48 -9.51
N VAL A 370 10.91 -10.51 -8.30
CA VAL A 370 11.68 -10.23 -7.07
C VAL A 370 12.73 -11.30 -6.79
N TRP A 371 12.37 -12.59 -6.93
CA TRP A 371 13.21 -13.69 -6.44
C TRP A 371 14.08 -14.35 -7.50
N THR A 372 13.85 -14.10 -8.79
CA THR A 372 14.67 -14.64 -9.88
C THR A 372 15.66 -13.62 -10.46
N LYS A 373 15.86 -12.48 -9.80
CA LYS A 373 16.74 -11.38 -10.27
C LYS A 373 16.28 -10.78 -11.61
N GLY A 374 14.98 -10.79 -11.87
CA GLY A 374 14.38 -10.15 -13.03
C GLY A 374 14.48 -8.61 -12.95
N ASN A 375 14.22 -7.97 -14.06
CA ASN A 375 14.01 -6.53 -14.08
C ASN A 375 12.62 -6.22 -13.51
N PHE A 376 12.55 -5.55 -12.36
CA PHE A 376 11.24 -5.25 -11.74
C PHE A 376 10.34 -4.37 -12.63
N MET A 377 10.88 -3.61 -13.56
CA MET A 377 10.09 -2.85 -14.54
C MET A 377 9.26 -3.75 -15.47
N GLU A 378 9.63 -5.03 -15.63
CA GLU A 378 8.79 -6.02 -16.30
C GLU A 378 7.45 -6.23 -15.59
N PHE A 379 7.30 -5.83 -14.34
CA PHE A 379 6.02 -5.83 -13.64
C PHE A 379 4.92 -5.06 -14.41
N PHE A 380 5.33 -4.03 -15.17
CA PHE A 380 4.45 -3.22 -15.99
C PHE A 380 4.41 -3.61 -17.47
N SER A 381 5.37 -4.40 -17.95
CA SER A 381 5.56 -4.65 -19.38
C SER A 381 5.78 -6.11 -19.74
N ALA A 382 5.72 -7.04 -18.78
CA ALA A 382 5.96 -8.46 -19.05
C ALA A 382 5.03 -8.99 -20.16
N PRO A 383 5.57 -9.59 -21.23
CA PRO A 383 4.77 -10.20 -22.30
C PRO A 383 4.33 -11.63 -21.91
N TYR A 384 4.34 -11.96 -20.64
CA TYR A 384 3.94 -13.24 -20.07
C TYR A 384 3.27 -13.05 -18.71
N SER A 385 2.49 -14.05 -18.30
CA SER A 385 1.90 -14.12 -16.96
C SER A 385 1.88 -15.56 -16.45
N PHE A 386 1.38 -15.76 -15.22
CA PHE A 386 1.21 -17.07 -14.59
C PHE A 386 -0.28 -17.37 -14.44
N LEU A 387 -0.79 -18.23 -15.31
CA LEU A 387 -2.22 -18.50 -15.44
C LEU A 387 -2.58 -19.89 -14.94
N ASN A 388 -3.78 -20.03 -14.40
CA ASN A 388 -4.49 -21.30 -14.29
C ASN A 388 -5.50 -21.48 -15.44
N ALA A 389 -6.24 -22.57 -15.45
CA ALA A 389 -7.23 -22.87 -16.48
C ALA A 389 -8.32 -21.79 -16.61
N ASP A 390 -8.82 -21.25 -15.48
CA ASP A 390 -9.88 -20.23 -15.49
C ASP A 390 -9.41 -18.92 -16.09
N LEU A 391 -8.21 -18.48 -15.75
CA LEU A 391 -7.61 -17.27 -16.32
C LEU A 391 -7.23 -17.45 -17.79
N ALA A 392 -6.71 -18.61 -18.18
CA ALA A 392 -6.42 -18.93 -19.57
C ALA A 392 -7.70 -18.87 -20.41
N LYS A 393 -8.81 -19.39 -19.90
CA LYS A 393 -10.13 -19.29 -20.53
C LYS A 393 -10.62 -17.84 -20.64
N LEU A 394 -10.49 -17.04 -19.55
CA LEU A 394 -10.83 -15.61 -19.57
C LEU A 394 -10.02 -14.84 -20.60
N TYR A 395 -8.74 -15.12 -20.70
CA TYR A 395 -7.81 -14.45 -21.62
C TYR A 395 -7.85 -15.02 -23.05
N LYS A 396 -8.58 -16.12 -23.26
CA LYS A 396 -8.64 -16.87 -24.53
C LYS A 396 -7.25 -17.35 -24.98
N LEU A 397 -6.47 -17.83 -24.01
CA LEU A 397 -5.14 -18.39 -24.20
C LEU A 397 -5.15 -19.90 -23.96
N PRO A 398 -4.14 -20.64 -24.44
CA PRO A 398 -4.00 -22.06 -24.15
C PRO A 398 -3.90 -22.33 -22.64
N GLU A 399 -4.57 -23.37 -22.19
CA GLU A 399 -4.49 -23.82 -20.81
C GLU A 399 -3.06 -24.30 -20.48
N PRO A 400 -2.47 -23.82 -19.35
CA PRO A 400 -1.16 -24.27 -18.93
C PRO A 400 -1.19 -25.71 -18.43
N LYS A 401 -0.05 -26.41 -18.50
CA LYS A 401 0.09 -27.80 -17.99
C LYS A 401 0.15 -27.86 -16.47
N GLU A 402 0.64 -26.81 -15.84
CA GLU A 402 0.75 -26.67 -14.39
C GLU A 402 -0.45 -25.89 -13.86
N GLU A 403 -0.77 -26.11 -12.57
CA GLU A 403 -1.88 -25.36 -11.91
C GLU A 403 -1.79 -23.84 -12.12
N TYR A 404 -0.58 -23.29 -12.08
CA TYR A 404 -0.24 -21.94 -12.51
C TYR A 404 1.04 -21.98 -13.34
N GLY A 405 0.88 -22.12 -14.64
CA GLY A 405 1.99 -22.15 -15.58
C GLY A 405 2.31 -20.78 -16.17
N ARG A 406 3.58 -20.58 -16.54
CA ARG A 406 3.98 -19.39 -17.30
C ARG A 406 3.44 -19.48 -18.73
N VAL A 407 2.65 -18.50 -19.12
CA VAL A 407 2.03 -18.39 -20.44
C VAL A 407 2.44 -17.07 -21.09
N ASN A 408 2.84 -17.13 -22.36
CA ASN A 408 3.07 -15.91 -23.14
C ASN A 408 1.74 -15.26 -23.48
N LEU A 409 1.67 -13.94 -23.27
CA LEU A 409 0.49 -13.16 -23.60
C LEU A 409 0.49 -12.87 -25.10
N SER A 410 -0.69 -12.93 -25.73
CA SER A 410 -0.80 -12.63 -27.16
C SER A 410 -0.67 -11.12 -27.42
N ALA A 411 0.17 -10.75 -28.39
CA ALA A 411 0.29 -9.36 -28.82
C ALA A 411 -1.04 -8.80 -29.36
N ASP A 412 -1.89 -9.66 -29.94
CA ASP A 412 -3.19 -9.26 -30.49
C ASP A 412 -4.18 -8.75 -29.43
N THR A 413 -3.94 -9.09 -28.16
CA THR A 413 -4.78 -8.64 -27.03
C THR A 413 -4.24 -7.40 -26.33
N GLU A 414 -3.14 -6.83 -26.80
CA GLU A 414 -2.47 -5.66 -26.18
C GLU A 414 -2.21 -5.85 -24.66
N ARG A 415 -2.15 -7.11 -24.20
CA ARG A 415 -2.00 -7.44 -22.78
C ARG A 415 -0.53 -7.53 -22.42
N ALA A 416 -0.11 -6.77 -21.41
CA ALA A 416 1.24 -6.81 -20.85
C ALA A 416 1.25 -6.32 -19.40
N GLY A 417 2.00 -7.01 -18.54
CA GLY A 417 2.22 -6.62 -17.13
C GLY A 417 0.96 -6.43 -16.30
N VAL A 418 1.15 -5.95 -15.07
CA VAL A 418 0.11 -5.87 -14.02
C VAL A 418 -1.09 -5.02 -14.39
N LEU A 419 -0.91 -3.95 -15.17
CA LEU A 419 -2.00 -3.05 -15.55
C LEU A 419 -2.99 -3.69 -16.53
N SER A 420 -2.65 -4.83 -17.10
CA SER A 420 -3.56 -5.63 -17.92
C SER A 420 -4.05 -6.90 -17.21
N HIS A 421 -3.62 -7.17 -15.97
CA HIS A 421 -4.11 -8.30 -15.21
C HIS A 421 -5.60 -8.15 -14.84
N ALA A 422 -6.29 -9.26 -14.84
CA ALA A 422 -7.71 -9.28 -14.49
C ALA A 422 -7.97 -8.79 -13.05
N SER A 423 -7.04 -8.95 -12.13
CA SER A 423 -7.12 -8.42 -10.76
C SER A 423 -7.31 -6.90 -10.73
N PHE A 424 -6.42 -6.16 -11.39
CA PHE A 424 -6.49 -4.70 -11.48
C PHE A 424 -7.75 -4.24 -12.22
N LEU A 425 -8.01 -4.82 -13.40
CA LEU A 425 -9.13 -4.44 -14.26
C LEU A 425 -10.49 -4.71 -13.60
N THR A 426 -10.61 -5.82 -12.87
CA THR A 426 -11.82 -6.17 -12.11
C THR A 426 -12.00 -5.21 -10.94
N MET A 427 -11.01 -5.06 -10.09
CA MET A 427 -11.13 -4.27 -8.88
C MET A 427 -11.47 -2.80 -9.17
N THR A 428 -11.04 -2.28 -10.30
CA THR A 428 -11.27 -0.91 -10.76
C THR A 428 -12.48 -0.76 -11.70
N SER A 429 -13.43 -1.69 -11.64
CA SER A 429 -14.65 -1.67 -12.46
C SER A 429 -15.90 -1.75 -11.59
N LYS A 430 -17.03 -1.26 -12.12
CA LYS A 430 -18.36 -1.37 -11.52
C LYS A 430 -18.96 -2.76 -11.77
N PRO A 431 -20.07 -3.15 -11.12
CA PRO A 431 -20.67 -4.47 -11.30
C PRO A 431 -21.02 -4.84 -12.75
N ALA A 432 -21.49 -3.90 -13.54
CA ALA A 432 -21.95 -4.14 -14.91
C ALA A 432 -21.10 -3.47 -16.00
N GLU A 433 -20.22 -2.54 -15.64
CA GLU A 433 -19.49 -1.71 -16.59
C GLU A 433 -18.06 -1.38 -16.11
N THR A 434 -17.20 -1.00 -17.03
CA THR A 434 -15.86 -0.47 -16.73
C THR A 434 -15.94 0.90 -16.08
N SER A 435 -14.85 1.31 -15.42
CA SER A 435 -14.74 2.65 -14.84
C SER A 435 -13.36 3.25 -15.15
N PRO A 436 -13.24 3.98 -16.26
CA PRO A 436 -11.99 4.68 -16.58
C PRO A 436 -11.50 5.56 -15.43
N THR A 437 -12.40 6.29 -14.78
CA THR A 437 -12.08 7.11 -13.61
C THR A 437 -11.43 6.31 -12.49
N ALA A 438 -12.00 5.15 -12.13
CA ALA A 438 -11.41 4.31 -11.07
C ALA A 438 -10.06 3.70 -11.47
N ARG A 439 -9.89 3.32 -12.74
CA ARG A 439 -8.62 2.82 -13.29
C ARG A 439 -7.53 3.89 -13.24
N GLY A 440 -7.85 5.10 -13.71
CA GLY A 440 -6.91 6.22 -13.71
C GLY A 440 -6.56 6.70 -12.30
N LEU A 441 -7.54 6.75 -11.40
CA LEU A 441 -7.34 7.10 -9.99
C LEU A 441 -6.39 6.10 -9.31
N PHE A 442 -6.64 4.79 -9.47
CA PHE A 442 -5.78 3.75 -8.91
C PHE A 442 -4.33 3.88 -9.39
N ILE A 443 -4.11 4.12 -10.68
CA ILE A 443 -2.76 4.29 -11.24
C ILE A 443 -2.08 5.51 -10.62
N ARG A 444 -2.78 6.65 -10.50
CA ARG A 444 -2.22 7.84 -9.88
C ARG A 444 -1.85 7.62 -8.42
N GLU A 445 -2.74 7.06 -7.63
CA GLU A 445 -2.52 6.85 -6.21
C GLU A 445 -1.45 5.77 -5.95
N GLN A 446 -1.56 4.59 -6.60
CA GLN A 446 -0.73 3.44 -6.25
C GLN A 446 0.62 3.39 -6.98
N PHE A 447 0.70 3.88 -8.21
CA PHE A 447 1.92 3.80 -9.01
C PHE A 447 2.62 5.14 -9.21
N LEU A 448 1.89 6.25 -9.21
CA LEU A 448 2.47 7.57 -9.38
C LEU A 448 2.59 8.35 -8.06
N CYS A 449 2.12 7.80 -6.94
CA CYS A 449 2.12 8.42 -5.59
C CYS A 449 1.52 9.84 -5.61
N GLN A 450 0.40 10.00 -6.32
CA GLN A 450 -0.29 11.28 -6.50
C GLN A 450 -1.69 11.18 -5.91
N ASP A 451 -1.93 11.89 -4.80
CA ASP A 451 -3.26 11.97 -4.21
C ASP A 451 -4.20 12.79 -5.10
N VAL A 452 -5.41 12.30 -5.30
CA VAL A 452 -6.47 13.03 -5.98
C VAL A 452 -7.54 13.38 -4.95
N PRO A 453 -7.90 14.68 -4.81
CA PRO A 453 -8.90 15.09 -3.85
C PRO A 453 -10.24 14.39 -4.05
N GLN A 454 -10.93 14.12 -2.95
CA GLN A 454 -12.29 13.61 -3.02
C GLN A 454 -13.22 14.67 -3.66
N PRO A 455 -14.23 14.25 -4.43
CA PRO A 455 -15.20 15.20 -4.99
C PRO A 455 -15.89 15.98 -3.87
N PRO A 456 -16.18 17.29 -4.07
CA PRO A 456 -16.92 18.09 -3.09
C PRO A 456 -18.26 17.45 -2.74
N PRO A 457 -18.76 17.64 -1.50
CA PRO A 457 -20.08 17.16 -1.13
C PRO A 457 -21.19 17.70 -2.05
N GLY A 458 -22.15 16.84 -2.41
CA GLY A 458 -23.31 17.23 -3.23
C GLY A 458 -23.08 17.19 -4.74
N VAL A 459 -21.88 16.83 -5.21
CA VAL A 459 -21.65 16.65 -6.65
C VAL A 459 -22.39 15.42 -7.15
N ASN A 460 -23.16 15.57 -8.22
CA ASN A 460 -23.76 14.46 -8.93
C ASN A 460 -22.69 13.73 -9.78
N ALA A 461 -22.21 12.60 -9.26
CA ALA A 461 -21.19 11.78 -9.93
C ALA A 461 -21.77 10.77 -10.93
N ASN A 462 -23.10 10.79 -11.19
CA ASN A 462 -23.73 9.86 -12.12
C ASN A 462 -23.42 10.25 -13.55
N LEU A 463 -22.94 9.28 -14.32
CA LEU A 463 -22.79 9.43 -15.77
C LEU A 463 -24.17 9.35 -16.47
N PRO A 464 -24.33 9.98 -17.64
CA PRO A 464 -25.54 9.82 -18.44
C PRO A 464 -25.86 8.33 -18.65
N PRO A 465 -27.12 7.91 -18.49
CA PRO A 465 -27.49 6.52 -18.70
C PRO A 465 -27.35 6.14 -20.19
N VAL A 466 -26.98 4.90 -20.43
CA VAL A 466 -27.04 4.31 -21.77
C VAL A 466 -28.48 3.93 -22.05
N THR A 467 -29.06 4.47 -23.10
CA THR A 467 -30.44 4.17 -23.54
C THR A 467 -30.45 3.53 -24.92
N ARG A 468 -31.60 2.99 -25.33
CA ARG A 468 -31.79 2.38 -26.67
C ARG A 468 -31.62 3.38 -27.78
N GLU A 469 -32.00 4.64 -27.53
CA GLU A 469 -31.95 5.78 -28.49
C GLU A 469 -30.54 6.38 -28.51
N ARG A 470 -29.84 6.31 -27.36
CA ARG A 470 -28.52 6.91 -27.22
C ARG A 470 -27.53 5.90 -26.61
N PRO A 471 -27.06 4.91 -27.39
CA PRO A 471 -25.94 4.07 -26.97
C PRO A 471 -24.67 4.92 -26.93
N MET A 472 -23.90 4.82 -25.85
CA MET A 472 -22.70 5.65 -25.62
C MET A 472 -21.57 4.79 -25.07
N THR A 473 -20.35 5.04 -25.52
CA THR A 473 -19.12 4.53 -24.90
C THR A 473 -18.85 5.23 -23.57
N GLN A 474 -17.96 4.68 -22.75
CA GLN A 474 -17.55 5.35 -21.51
C GLN A 474 -16.89 6.72 -21.79
N ARG A 475 -16.11 6.84 -22.86
CA ARG A 475 -15.50 8.11 -23.29
C ARG A 475 -16.56 9.18 -23.59
N GLU A 476 -17.59 8.84 -24.34
CA GLU A 476 -18.67 9.78 -24.66
C GLU A 476 -19.45 10.21 -23.42
N ARG A 477 -19.71 9.28 -22.51
CA ARG A 477 -20.39 9.57 -21.22
C ARG A 477 -19.55 10.49 -20.33
N LEU A 478 -18.24 10.23 -20.21
CA LEU A 478 -17.30 11.06 -19.46
C LEU A 478 -17.10 12.43 -20.10
N GLY A 479 -17.17 12.54 -21.43
CA GLY A 479 -17.10 13.80 -22.15
C GLY A 479 -18.15 14.82 -21.68
N VAL A 480 -19.35 14.36 -21.33
CA VAL A 480 -20.39 15.23 -20.72
C VAL A 480 -19.95 15.74 -19.35
N HIS A 481 -19.24 14.95 -18.58
CA HIS A 481 -18.70 15.34 -17.26
C HIS A 481 -17.61 16.40 -17.38
N LEU A 482 -16.77 16.29 -18.41
CA LEU A 482 -15.69 17.24 -18.69
C LEU A 482 -16.18 18.60 -19.16
N SER A 483 -17.45 18.74 -19.59
CA SER A 483 -18.04 20.03 -19.94
C SER A 483 -18.23 20.96 -18.73
N ASN A 484 -18.28 20.42 -17.51
CA ASN A 484 -18.32 21.20 -16.28
C ASN A 484 -16.89 21.48 -15.77
N PRO A 485 -16.46 22.76 -15.67
CA PRO A 485 -15.10 23.10 -15.23
C PRO A 485 -14.71 22.53 -13.87
N SER A 486 -15.65 22.44 -12.92
CA SER A 486 -15.40 21.88 -11.59
C SER A 486 -15.10 20.37 -11.64
N CYS A 487 -15.75 19.64 -12.54
CA CYS A 487 -15.48 18.21 -12.75
C CYS A 487 -14.21 18.00 -13.57
N ALA A 488 -14.01 18.83 -14.60
CA ALA A 488 -12.89 18.74 -15.53
C ALA A 488 -11.53 18.88 -14.82
N SER A 489 -11.44 19.63 -13.71
CA SER A 489 -10.19 19.84 -12.97
C SER A 489 -9.54 18.53 -12.50
N CYS A 490 -10.33 17.57 -12.01
CA CYS A 490 -9.85 16.24 -11.59
C CYS A 490 -9.92 15.22 -12.73
N HIS A 491 -11.05 15.18 -13.48
CA HIS A 491 -11.26 14.17 -14.50
C HIS A 491 -10.27 14.26 -15.67
N SER A 492 -9.79 15.45 -16.03
CA SER A 492 -8.73 15.62 -17.04
C SER A 492 -7.39 14.98 -16.63
N LEU A 493 -7.18 14.76 -15.35
CA LEU A 493 -5.97 14.12 -14.83
C LEU A 493 -6.09 12.59 -14.77
N ILE A 494 -7.27 12.05 -14.52
CA ILE A 494 -7.49 10.63 -14.24
C ILE A 494 -8.10 9.86 -15.42
N ASP A 495 -9.13 10.41 -16.09
CA ASP A 495 -9.88 9.69 -17.10
C ASP A 495 -9.04 9.31 -18.35
N PRO A 496 -8.13 10.16 -18.87
CA PRO A 496 -7.30 9.78 -20.02
C PRO A 496 -6.43 8.55 -19.78
N ILE A 497 -5.96 8.37 -18.52
CA ILE A 497 -5.20 7.18 -18.13
C ILE A 497 -6.10 5.93 -18.17
N GLY A 498 -7.28 6.03 -17.57
CA GLY A 498 -8.19 4.89 -17.48
C GLY A 498 -8.84 4.49 -18.80
N LEU A 499 -9.07 5.46 -19.69
CA LEU A 499 -9.63 5.23 -21.04
C LEU A 499 -8.70 4.38 -21.92
N ALA A 500 -7.38 4.40 -21.67
CA ALA A 500 -6.42 3.53 -22.35
C ALA A 500 -6.70 2.03 -22.13
N PHE A 501 -7.45 1.67 -21.09
CA PHE A 501 -7.77 0.28 -20.76
C PHE A 501 -9.19 -0.15 -21.19
N GLU A 502 -9.92 0.61 -21.97
CA GLU A 502 -11.32 0.31 -22.33
C GLU A 502 -11.50 -0.91 -23.25
N LYS A 503 -10.44 -1.37 -23.92
CA LYS A 503 -10.43 -2.67 -24.60
C LYS A 503 -10.45 -3.87 -23.62
N PHE A 504 -10.42 -3.63 -22.32
CA PHE A 504 -10.63 -4.66 -21.31
C PHE A 504 -11.96 -4.40 -20.58
N ASP A 505 -12.81 -5.42 -20.55
CA ASP A 505 -14.12 -5.36 -19.87
C ASP A 505 -14.00 -5.30 -18.34
N ALA A 506 -15.14 -5.39 -17.64
CA ALA A 506 -15.18 -5.25 -16.18
C ALA A 506 -14.62 -6.47 -15.41
N VAL A 507 -14.29 -7.57 -16.08
CA VAL A 507 -13.62 -8.74 -15.48
C VAL A 507 -12.23 -8.99 -16.10
N GLY A 508 -11.75 -8.06 -16.94
CA GLY A 508 -10.45 -8.14 -17.57
C GLY A 508 -10.42 -8.94 -18.88
N GLY A 509 -11.56 -9.32 -19.44
CA GLY A 509 -11.65 -9.93 -20.76
C GLY A 509 -11.32 -8.91 -21.86
N TYR A 510 -10.50 -9.31 -22.84
CA TYR A 510 -10.17 -8.43 -23.99
C TYR A 510 -11.35 -8.34 -24.97
N ARG A 511 -11.68 -7.11 -25.39
CA ARG A 511 -12.73 -6.80 -26.36
C ARG A 511 -12.25 -5.72 -27.32
N PRO A 512 -12.21 -5.98 -28.64
CA PRO A 512 -11.82 -4.96 -29.64
C PRO A 512 -12.88 -3.86 -29.78
N THR A 513 -14.14 -4.19 -29.48
CA THR A 513 -15.30 -3.30 -29.56
C THR A 513 -16.14 -3.43 -28.29
N MET A 514 -16.93 -2.40 -27.97
CA MET A 514 -17.84 -2.41 -26.82
C MET A 514 -19.20 -2.96 -27.27
N LYS A 515 -19.54 -4.16 -26.80
CA LYS A 515 -20.85 -4.77 -27.01
C LYS A 515 -21.78 -4.41 -25.85
N LEU A 516 -22.84 -3.69 -26.14
CA LEU A 516 -23.84 -3.28 -25.18
C LEU A 516 -25.13 -4.10 -25.40
N THR A 517 -25.61 -4.74 -24.34
CA THR A 517 -26.97 -5.32 -24.31
C THR A 517 -27.84 -4.38 -23.48
N ILE A 518 -28.67 -3.61 -24.16
CA ILE A 518 -29.54 -2.63 -23.52
C ILE A 518 -30.91 -3.30 -23.30
N PHE A 519 -31.17 -3.63 -22.04
CA PHE A 519 -32.44 -4.24 -21.65
C PHE A 519 -33.58 -3.20 -21.70
N PRO A 520 -34.81 -3.62 -22.03
CA PRO A 520 -35.96 -2.74 -21.96
C PRO A 520 -36.23 -2.25 -20.55
N ALA A 521 -36.86 -1.10 -20.41
CA ALA A 521 -37.30 -0.61 -19.12
C ALA A 521 -38.28 -1.61 -18.45
N ARG A 522 -38.30 -1.67 -17.13
CA ARG A 522 -39.07 -2.65 -16.34
C ARG A 522 -40.55 -2.73 -16.71
N PHE A 523 -41.09 -1.68 -17.31
CA PHE A 523 -42.53 -1.56 -17.68
C PHE A 523 -42.79 -1.72 -19.20
N GLU A 524 -41.75 -1.90 -20.02
CA GLU A 524 -41.89 -2.15 -21.47
C GLU A 524 -42.15 -3.66 -21.68
N LYS A 525 -43.43 -4.03 -21.66
CA LYS A 525 -43.83 -5.41 -21.94
C LYS A 525 -43.58 -5.72 -23.44
N ASN A 526 -43.08 -6.94 -23.73
CA ASN A 526 -42.79 -7.46 -25.07
C ASN A 526 -41.71 -6.76 -25.87
N THR A 527 -40.77 -6.06 -25.23
CA THR A 527 -39.65 -5.45 -25.92
C THR A 527 -38.38 -6.27 -25.69
N GLU A 528 -37.73 -6.73 -26.75
CA GLU A 528 -36.48 -7.48 -26.69
C GLU A 528 -35.29 -6.56 -26.35
N ALA A 529 -34.23 -7.15 -25.77
CA ALA A 529 -32.99 -6.45 -25.54
C ALA A 529 -32.35 -6.01 -26.89
N LYS A 530 -31.83 -4.78 -26.91
CA LYS A 530 -31.10 -4.25 -28.08
C LYS A 530 -29.62 -4.47 -27.93
N ASN A 531 -29.01 -5.20 -28.85
CA ASN A 531 -27.55 -5.34 -28.91
C ASN A 531 -26.97 -4.26 -29.84
N VAL A 532 -25.96 -3.54 -29.36
CA VAL A 532 -25.25 -2.49 -30.08
C VAL A 532 -23.76 -2.72 -29.95
N GLU A 533 -23.03 -2.54 -31.04
CA GLU A 533 -21.57 -2.63 -31.06
C GLU A 533 -20.99 -1.24 -31.35
N LEU A 534 -20.10 -0.76 -30.49
CA LEU A 534 -19.48 0.56 -30.57
C LEU A 534 -17.96 0.42 -30.69
N ALA A 535 -17.34 1.24 -31.50
CA ALA A 535 -15.88 1.34 -31.56
C ALA A 535 -15.34 1.89 -30.25
N ILE A 536 -14.20 1.35 -29.82
CA ILE A 536 -13.50 1.80 -28.59
C ILE A 536 -12.32 2.67 -29.01
N ASP A 537 -12.31 3.91 -28.52
CA ASP A 537 -11.15 4.80 -28.59
C ASP A 537 -10.37 4.71 -27.28
N THR A 538 -9.14 4.17 -27.35
CA THR A 538 -8.22 4.03 -26.22
C THR A 538 -7.17 5.14 -26.16
N SER A 539 -7.27 6.17 -27.00
CA SER A 539 -6.35 7.30 -26.93
C SER A 539 -6.36 7.91 -25.52
N GLY A 540 -5.20 8.17 -24.99
CA GLY A 540 -5.06 8.70 -23.63
C GLY A 540 -3.67 9.27 -23.41
N ASN A 541 -3.50 10.00 -22.33
CA ASN A 541 -2.21 10.52 -21.91
C ASN A 541 -2.11 10.56 -20.38
N VAL A 542 -0.91 10.64 -19.89
CA VAL A 542 -0.66 10.90 -18.47
C VAL A 542 -0.31 12.37 -18.32
N ALA A 543 -1.27 13.18 -17.89
CA ALA A 543 -1.06 14.60 -17.65
C ALA A 543 0.12 14.83 -16.71
N GLY A 544 1.09 15.62 -17.14
CA GLY A 544 2.32 15.92 -16.39
C GLY A 544 3.50 15.00 -16.71
N LEU A 545 3.35 14.03 -17.62
CA LEU A 545 4.47 13.26 -18.17
C LEU A 545 4.63 13.57 -19.66
N PRO A 546 5.84 13.52 -20.21
CA PRO A 546 6.05 13.61 -21.66
C PRO A 546 5.35 12.41 -22.34
N ASN A 547 4.77 12.66 -23.52
CA ASN A 547 4.15 11.62 -24.36
C ASN A 547 5.22 10.72 -24.96
#